data_307b59dc8d2cc26e660a640003ce0b24
#
_entry.id   307b59dc8d2cc26e660a640003ce0b24
#
_cell.length_a   1.000
_cell.length_b   1.000
_cell.length_c   1.000
_cell.angle_alpha   90.00
_cell.angle_beta   90.00
_cell.angle_gamma   90.00
#
_symmetry.space_group_name_H-M   'P 1'
#
loop_
_entity.id
_entity.type
_entity.pdbx_description
1 polymer ?
#
loop_
_entity_poly.entity_id
_entity_poly.type
_entity_poly.pdbx_seq_one_letter_code
_entity_poly.pdbx_strand_id
1 'polypeptide(L)'
;MDPRIVSLIAANQLGAIALDTSVVDAQQRNLEGGLLRRVEQFHRSDRVRVLMPDVVRRELLAHLARDATEARRGFARAVRMAARAQVLSRDALDQLRVIEPQLVAPESAAETRLAGWLARTGTEVLDVAARVNMRTLFDRYFAAQAPFAEAGEKKHEFPDAAALLALEHWADEHETAVLVVSTDSDWQRFCAAHPRLIWTPNLSGALGAFQDESAQFAARRLAESVVDGTAPALTEALLVAGRNFVPQVTLLVDAHSSAFDLTWSHLAQLDDIRWSTTNGVLDDFEAIDHRDGKVVVRIEGTLLTKVVMTFTFSAGTGTGDATLPVGDRTMVLDIEIPCAILVTLDADTSRHIVFHDIEFLPTAHSILFGEIEPDWDASRDVRGWHDPMV
;
A
#
# COMPACT_ATOMS: atom_id res chain seq x y z
N MET A 1 -8.37 14.16 -11.47
CA MET A 1 -8.97 13.12 -12.36
C MET A 1 -8.98 13.60 -13.80
N ASP A 2 -8.74 12.70 -14.77
CA ASP A 2 -8.86 12.99 -16.19
C ASP A 2 -10.32 13.40 -16.53
N PRO A 3 -10.57 14.59 -17.12
CA PRO A 3 -11.90 15.05 -17.49
C PRO A 3 -12.66 14.08 -18.40
N ARG A 4 -11.94 13.29 -19.20
CA ARG A 4 -12.52 12.25 -20.06
C ARG A 4 -13.22 11.16 -19.24
N ILE A 5 -12.61 10.73 -18.13
CA ILE A 5 -13.19 9.70 -17.25
C ILE A 5 -14.50 10.22 -16.65
N VAL A 6 -14.49 11.45 -16.13
CA VAL A 6 -15.69 12.08 -15.56
C VAL A 6 -16.81 12.18 -16.60
N SER A 7 -16.46 12.57 -17.83
CA SER A 7 -17.44 12.68 -18.93
C SER A 7 -18.05 11.32 -19.31
N LEU A 8 -17.23 10.26 -19.35
CA LEU A 8 -17.71 8.89 -19.65
C LEU A 8 -18.63 8.35 -18.54
N ILE A 9 -18.33 8.63 -17.29
CA ILE A 9 -19.18 8.26 -16.15
C ILE A 9 -20.53 9.01 -16.24
N ALA A 10 -20.48 10.33 -16.45
CA ALA A 10 -21.69 11.15 -16.59
C ALA A 10 -22.58 10.72 -17.78
N ALA A 11 -21.94 10.29 -18.89
CA ALA A 11 -22.63 9.77 -20.07
C ALA A 11 -23.09 8.31 -19.94
N ASN A 12 -22.83 7.64 -18.78
CA ASN A 12 -23.10 6.22 -18.56
C ASN A 12 -22.45 5.29 -19.62
N GLN A 13 -21.24 5.66 -20.07
CA GLN A 13 -20.48 4.94 -21.11
C GLN A 13 -19.35 4.10 -20.50
N LEU A 14 -19.18 4.12 -19.17
CA LEU A 14 -18.19 3.35 -18.44
C LEU A 14 -18.89 2.26 -17.66
N GLY A 15 -18.81 1.01 -18.16
CA GLY A 15 -19.56 -0.13 -17.64
C GLY A 15 -18.76 -1.04 -16.72
N ALA A 16 -17.43 -0.86 -16.60
CA ALA A 16 -16.62 -1.67 -15.71
C ALA A 16 -15.34 -0.95 -15.24
N ILE A 17 -14.80 -1.45 -14.12
CA ILE A 17 -13.47 -1.13 -13.61
C ILE A 17 -12.66 -2.43 -13.47
N ALA A 18 -11.41 -2.40 -13.87
CA ALA A 18 -10.47 -3.51 -13.72
C ALA A 18 -9.21 -3.02 -13.00
N LEU A 19 -8.73 -3.82 -12.05
CA LEU A 19 -7.51 -3.53 -11.29
C LEU A 19 -6.41 -4.50 -11.71
N ASP A 20 -5.25 -3.93 -12.01
CA ASP A 20 -4.01 -4.68 -12.20
C ASP A 20 -3.37 -5.04 -10.85
N THR A 21 -2.53 -6.09 -10.82
CA THR A 21 -1.76 -6.49 -9.63
C THR A 21 -0.86 -5.38 -9.11
N SER A 22 -0.29 -4.55 -9.97
CA SER A 22 0.57 -3.42 -9.58
C SER A 22 -0.13 -2.43 -8.64
N VAL A 23 -1.42 -2.15 -8.87
CA VAL A 23 -2.23 -1.29 -8.00
C VAL A 23 -2.53 -1.97 -6.67
N VAL A 24 -2.83 -3.27 -6.69
CA VAL A 24 -3.09 -4.04 -5.47
C VAL A 24 -1.82 -4.14 -4.62
N ASP A 25 -0.67 -4.33 -5.25
CA ASP A 25 0.64 -4.37 -4.60
C ASP A 25 1.01 -3.01 -3.99
N ALA A 26 0.74 -1.90 -4.70
CA ALA A 26 0.95 -0.54 -4.19
C ALA A 26 0.12 -0.26 -2.92
N GLN A 27 -1.02 -0.93 -2.74
CA GLN A 27 -1.83 -0.88 -1.52
C GLN A 27 -1.43 -1.97 -0.49
N GLN A 28 -0.21 -2.52 -0.59
CA GLN A 28 0.31 -3.60 0.25
C GLN A 28 -0.63 -4.81 0.35
N ARG A 29 -1.44 -5.04 -0.67
CA ARG A 29 -2.41 -6.14 -0.75
C ARG A 29 -3.39 -6.18 0.44
N ASN A 30 -3.71 -4.99 1.00
CA ASN A 30 -4.67 -4.84 2.10
C ASN A 30 -6.11 -4.95 1.57
N LEU A 31 -6.54 -6.18 1.26
CA LEU A 31 -7.88 -6.46 0.71
C LEU A 31 -9.01 -6.18 1.71
N GLU A 32 -8.70 -6.07 2.98
CA GLU A 32 -9.64 -5.87 4.08
C GLU A 32 -9.80 -4.40 4.47
N GLY A 33 -8.91 -3.51 4.00
CA GLY A 33 -8.87 -2.09 4.35
C GLY A 33 -8.47 -1.20 3.19
N GLY A 34 -8.23 0.07 3.49
CA GLY A 34 -7.74 1.06 2.56
C GLY A 34 -8.61 1.24 1.32
N LEU A 35 -7.94 1.61 0.22
CA LEU A 35 -8.61 1.83 -1.06
C LEU A 35 -9.19 0.54 -1.66
N LEU A 36 -8.57 -0.62 -1.42
CA LEU A 36 -9.05 -1.89 -1.97
C LEU A 36 -10.40 -2.31 -1.38
N ARG A 37 -10.66 -1.96 -0.11
CA ARG A 37 -11.99 -2.16 0.49
C ARG A 37 -13.03 -1.24 -0.13
N ARG A 38 -12.66 -0.04 -0.62
CA ARG A 38 -13.62 0.91 -1.21
C ARG A 38 -14.13 0.45 -2.56
N VAL A 39 -13.47 -0.50 -3.22
CA VAL A 39 -13.97 -1.16 -4.44
C VAL A 39 -15.30 -1.90 -4.19
N GLU A 40 -15.61 -2.27 -2.94
CA GLU A 40 -16.88 -2.88 -2.55
C GLU A 40 -18.10 -2.02 -2.87
N GLN A 41 -17.94 -0.70 -3.08
CA GLN A 41 -19.03 0.20 -3.50
C GLN A 41 -19.70 -0.24 -4.81
N PHE A 42 -18.97 -0.94 -5.67
CA PHE A 42 -19.48 -1.42 -6.96
C PHE A 42 -20.27 -2.72 -6.87
N HIS A 43 -20.24 -3.44 -5.73
CA HIS A 43 -20.90 -4.74 -5.58
C HIS A 43 -22.39 -4.72 -5.90
N ARG A 44 -23.09 -3.63 -5.57
CA ARG A 44 -24.51 -3.45 -5.82
C ARG A 44 -24.81 -2.49 -6.97
N SER A 45 -23.79 -2.16 -7.75
CA SER A 45 -23.95 -1.26 -8.88
C SER A 45 -24.56 -2.00 -10.05
N ASP A 46 -25.71 -1.52 -10.53
CA ASP A 46 -26.30 -1.99 -11.80
C ASP A 46 -25.59 -1.41 -13.04
N ARG A 47 -24.63 -0.48 -12.83
CA ARG A 47 -24.01 0.30 -13.89
C ARG A 47 -22.57 -0.07 -14.13
N VAL A 48 -21.80 -0.38 -13.07
CA VAL A 48 -20.36 -0.61 -13.14
C VAL A 48 -20.02 -1.96 -12.52
N ARG A 49 -19.38 -2.83 -13.29
CA ARG A 49 -18.89 -4.13 -12.82
C ARG A 49 -17.41 -4.04 -12.44
N VAL A 50 -16.98 -4.84 -11.49
CA VAL A 50 -15.57 -5.05 -11.21
C VAL A 50 -15.11 -6.28 -11.98
N LEU A 51 -14.08 -6.14 -12.80
CA LEU A 51 -13.55 -7.22 -13.63
C LEU A 51 -12.15 -7.63 -13.17
N MET A 52 -11.87 -8.92 -13.19
CA MET A 52 -10.53 -9.46 -12.94
C MET A 52 -10.25 -10.61 -13.92
N PRO A 53 -9.32 -10.46 -14.87
CA PRO A 53 -8.84 -11.59 -15.67
C PRO A 53 -8.27 -12.70 -14.77
N ASP A 54 -8.52 -13.96 -15.10
CA ASP A 54 -8.10 -15.09 -14.26
C ASP A 54 -6.57 -15.21 -14.12
N VAL A 55 -5.81 -14.69 -15.05
CA VAL A 55 -4.34 -14.59 -14.97
C VAL A 55 -3.92 -13.60 -13.88
N VAL A 56 -4.56 -12.43 -13.79
CA VAL A 56 -4.35 -11.43 -12.72
C VAL A 56 -4.74 -12.02 -11.37
N ARG A 57 -5.86 -12.74 -11.31
CA ARG A 57 -6.29 -13.45 -10.10
C ARG A 57 -5.24 -14.47 -9.62
N ARG A 58 -4.63 -15.23 -10.53
CA ARG A 58 -3.60 -16.23 -10.19
C ARG A 58 -2.33 -15.57 -9.69
N GLU A 59 -1.93 -14.48 -10.29
CA GLU A 59 -0.77 -13.70 -9.88
C GLU A 59 -0.97 -13.11 -8.48
N LEU A 60 -2.11 -12.45 -8.23
CA LEU A 60 -2.45 -11.93 -6.92
C LEU A 60 -2.49 -13.02 -5.84
N LEU A 61 -3.04 -14.20 -6.17
CA LEU A 61 -3.05 -15.34 -5.26
C LEU A 61 -1.62 -15.77 -4.88
N ALA A 62 -0.69 -15.80 -5.85
CA ALA A 62 0.70 -16.13 -5.60
C ALA A 62 1.39 -15.08 -4.70
N HIS A 63 1.09 -13.79 -4.89
CA HIS A 63 1.59 -12.72 -4.04
C HIS A 63 1.09 -12.85 -2.60
N LEU A 64 -0.21 -13.07 -2.40
CA LEU A 64 -0.80 -13.27 -1.06
C LEU A 64 -0.25 -14.51 -0.36
N ALA A 65 -0.02 -15.62 -1.09
CA ALA A 65 0.58 -16.83 -0.53
C ALA A 65 2.05 -16.60 -0.11
N ARG A 66 2.79 -15.80 -0.87
CA ARG A 66 4.17 -15.39 -0.52
C ARG A 66 4.18 -14.60 0.77
N ASP A 67 3.30 -13.59 0.91
CA ASP A 67 3.17 -12.78 2.13
C ASP A 67 2.85 -13.65 3.35
N ALA A 68 1.87 -14.55 3.21
CA ALA A 68 1.51 -15.48 4.29
C ALA A 68 2.67 -16.41 4.68
N THR A 69 3.47 -16.84 3.68
CA THR A 69 4.68 -17.65 3.92
C THR A 69 5.73 -16.85 4.68
N GLU A 70 5.97 -15.61 4.30
CA GLU A 70 6.90 -14.72 4.99
C GLU A 70 6.46 -14.42 6.42
N ALA A 71 5.18 -14.11 6.62
CA ALA A 71 4.61 -13.88 7.95
C ALA A 71 4.81 -15.11 8.86
N ARG A 72 4.54 -16.32 8.34
CA ARG A 72 4.74 -17.57 9.09
C ARG A 72 6.21 -17.81 9.43
N ARG A 73 7.13 -17.55 8.50
CA ARG A 73 8.58 -17.65 8.74
C ARG A 73 9.04 -16.62 9.77
N GLY A 74 8.55 -15.38 9.67
CA GLY A 74 8.82 -14.30 10.61
C GLY A 74 8.38 -14.65 12.02
N PHE A 75 7.15 -15.15 12.18
CA PHE A 75 6.62 -15.63 13.46
C PHE A 75 7.53 -16.70 14.07
N ALA A 76 7.86 -17.76 13.32
CA ALA A 76 8.72 -18.84 13.81
C ALA A 76 10.14 -18.35 14.19
N ARG A 77 10.67 -17.35 13.46
CA ARG A 77 11.95 -16.70 13.79
C ARG A 77 11.84 -15.91 15.10
N ALA A 78 10.81 -15.08 15.23
CA ALA A 78 10.59 -14.26 16.40
C ALA A 78 10.45 -15.10 17.69
N VAL A 79 9.69 -16.19 17.63
CA VAL A 79 9.53 -17.13 18.75
C VAL A 79 10.88 -17.75 19.15
N ARG A 80 11.69 -18.19 18.16
CA ARG A 80 13.03 -18.75 18.47
C ARG A 80 13.97 -17.72 19.08
N MET A 81 13.96 -16.48 18.59
CA MET A 81 14.78 -15.39 19.15
C MET A 81 14.36 -15.05 20.56
N ALA A 82 13.06 -14.90 20.81
CA ALA A 82 12.51 -14.61 22.13
C ALA A 82 12.82 -15.72 23.16
N ALA A 83 12.77 -16.99 22.71
CA ALA A 83 13.17 -18.13 23.53
C ALA A 83 14.64 -18.10 23.93
N ARG A 84 15.54 -17.79 22.97
CA ARG A 84 16.98 -17.69 23.24
C ARG A 84 17.32 -16.54 24.19
N ALA A 85 16.67 -15.40 23.99
CA ALA A 85 16.86 -14.21 24.82
C ALA A 85 16.17 -14.30 26.20
N GLN A 86 15.45 -15.39 26.45
CA GLN A 86 14.71 -15.62 27.72
C GLN A 86 13.69 -14.52 28.06
N VAL A 87 13.16 -13.81 27.05
CA VAL A 87 12.12 -12.78 27.21
C VAL A 87 10.72 -13.38 27.34
N LEU A 88 10.56 -14.68 27.12
CA LEU A 88 9.32 -15.42 27.31
C LEU A 88 9.46 -16.43 28.46
N SER A 89 8.41 -16.52 29.28
CA SER A 89 8.31 -17.59 30.29
C SER A 89 8.16 -18.97 29.62
N ARG A 90 8.43 -20.05 30.35
CA ARG A 90 8.21 -21.42 29.86
C ARG A 90 6.76 -21.65 29.46
N ASP A 91 5.82 -21.19 30.28
CA ASP A 91 4.39 -21.35 30.03
C ASP A 91 3.97 -20.61 28.74
N ALA A 92 4.51 -19.40 28.47
CA ALA A 92 4.28 -18.67 27.22
C ALA A 92 4.84 -19.41 26.01
N LEU A 93 6.04 -19.99 26.11
CA LEU A 93 6.63 -20.80 25.05
C LEU A 93 5.81 -22.06 24.75
N ASP A 94 5.30 -22.73 25.81
CA ASP A 94 4.46 -23.92 25.62
C ASP A 94 3.11 -23.57 24.99
N GLN A 95 2.51 -22.42 25.32
CA GLN A 95 1.32 -21.90 24.64
C GLN A 95 1.60 -21.62 23.14
N LEU A 96 2.71 -20.99 22.80
CA LEU A 96 3.08 -20.74 21.41
C LEU A 96 3.31 -22.03 20.61
N ARG A 97 3.86 -23.07 21.21
CA ARG A 97 3.99 -24.40 20.60
C ARG A 97 2.65 -25.06 20.29
N VAL A 98 1.62 -24.80 21.10
CA VAL A 98 0.24 -25.27 20.85
C VAL A 98 -0.40 -24.49 19.72
N ILE A 99 -0.08 -23.20 19.57
CA ILE A 99 -0.62 -22.33 18.51
C ILE A 99 0.03 -22.61 17.15
N GLU A 100 1.33 -22.87 17.11
CA GLU A 100 2.08 -23.04 15.85
C GLU A 100 1.45 -24.05 14.85
N PRO A 101 0.99 -25.26 15.28
CA PRO A 101 0.29 -26.20 14.41
C PRO A 101 -1.09 -25.74 13.95
N GLN A 102 -1.69 -24.73 14.63
CA GLN A 102 -3.00 -24.17 14.28
C GLN A 102 -2.90 -23.04 13.23
N LEU A 103 -1.68 -22.62 12.88
CA LEU A 103 -1.48 -21.63 11.84
C LEU A 103 -2.00 -22.18 10.49
N VAL A 104 -2.86 -21.40 9.86
CA VAL A 104 -3.42 -21.74 8.55
C VAL A 104 -2.31 -21.88 7.52
N ALA A 105 -2.46 -22.84 6.57
CA ALA A 105 -1.53 -22.98 5.46
C ALA A 105 -1.52 -21.69 4.62
N PRO A 106 -0.36 -21.19 4.18
CA PRO A 106 -0.24 -19.94 3.43
C PRO A 106 -1.15 -19.88 2.19
N GLU A 107 -1.26 -20.97 1.44
CA GLU A 107 -2.09 -21.07 0.25
C GLU A 107 -3.58 -20.94 0.61
N SER A 108 -4.03 -21.63 1.66
CA SER A 108 -5.43 -21.56 2.13
C SER A 108 -5.78 -20.18 2.69
N ALA A 109 -4.83 -19.52 3.38
CA ALA A 109 -5.03 -18.17 3.87
C ALA A 109 -5.18 -17.19 2.69
N ALA A 110 -4.34 -17.30 1.67
CA ALA A 110 -4.40 -16.50 0.46
C ALA A 110 -5.71 -16.70 -0.31
N GLU A 111 -6.11 -17.96 -0.50
CA GLU A 111 -7.38 -18.30 -1.17
C GLU A 111 -8.58 -17.72 -0.42
N THR A 112 -8.63 -17.86 0.90
CA THR A 112 -9.73 -17.35 1.73
C THR A 112 -9.81 -15.81 1.65
N ARG A 113 -8.68 -15.11 1.74
CA ARG A 113 -8.62 -13.65 1.65
C ARG A 113 -9.10 -13.17 0.29
N LEU A 114 -8.56 -13.74 -0.79
CA LEU A 114 -8.91 -13.34 -2.15
C LEU A 114 -10.37 -13.67 -2.46
N ALA A 115 -10.85 -14.88 -2.15
CA ALA A 115 -12.25 -15.25 -2.35
C ALA A 115 -13.22 -14.34 -1.58
N GLY A 116 -12.86 -13.99 -0.33
CA GLY A 116 -13.62 -13.02 0.47
C GLY A 116 -13.71 -11.65 -0.19
N TRP A 117 -12.60 -11.13 -0.73
CA TRP A 117 -12.57 -9.84 -1.41
C TRP A 117 -13.38 -9.88 -2.72
N LEU A 118 -13.21 -10.91 -3.56
CA LEU A 118 -13.98 -11.08 -4.80
C LEU A 118 -15.50 -11.12 -4.52
N ALA A 119 -15.91 -11.81 -3.45
CA ALA A 119 -17.32 -11.88 -3.05
C ALA A 119 -17.83 -10.51 -2.57
N ARG A 120 -17.07 -9.77 -1.75
CA ARG A 120 -17.46 -8.45 -1.24
C ARG A 120 -17.55 -7.40 -2.33
N THR A 121 -16.70 -7.47 -3.35
CA THR A 121 -16.67 -6.53 -4.48
C THR A 121 -17.62 -6.94 -5.61
N GLY A 122 -18.15 -8.16 -5.60
CA GLY A 122 -18.95 -8.70 -6.70
C GLY A 122 -18.15 -8.88 -7.98
N THR A 123 -16.84 -9.13 -7.86
CA THR A 123 -15.92 -9.19 -9.00
C THR A 123 -16.26 -10.36 -9.94
N GLU A 124 -16.44 -10.03 -11.20
CA GLU A 124 -16.54 -11.00 -12.31
C GLU A 124 -15.12 -11.43 -12.72
N VAL A 125 -14.83 -12.73 -12.56
CA VAL A 125 -13.55 -13.28 -13.02
C VAL A 125 -13.68 -13.69 -14.47
N LEU A 126 -12.88 -13.06 -15.34
CA LEU A 126 -12.88 -13.34 -16.77
C LEU A 126 -11.99 -14.55 -17.08
N ASP A 127 -12.56 -15.55 -17.76
CA ASP A 127 -11.80 -16.67 -18.34
C ASP A 127 -11.05 -16.17 -19.57
N VAL A 128 -9.74 -15.95 -19.42
CA VAL A 128 -8.86 -15.47 -20.47
C VAL A 128 -8.77 -16.49 -21.63
N ALA A 129 -8.75 -17.78 -21.33
CA ALA A 129 -8.65 -18.82 -22.37
C ALA A 129 -9.87 -18.86 -23.29
N ALA A 130 -11.04 -18.54 -22.76
CA ALA A 130 -12.28 -18.45 -23.55
C ALA A 130 -12.40 -17.16 -24.38
N ARG A 131 -11.72 -16.07 -23.96
CA ARG A 131 -11.89 -14.74 -24.54
C ARG A 131 -10.75 -14.31 -25.48
N VAL A 132 -9.55 -14.85 -25.28
CA VAL A 132 -8.35 -14.43 -26.03
C VAL A 132 -8.06 -15.34 -27.20
N ASN A 133 -8.01 -14.74 -28.39
CA ASN A 133 -7.57 -15.44 -29.57
C ASN A 133 -6.03 -15.59 -29.55
N MET A 134 -5.55 -16.83 -29.48
CA MET A 134 -4.12 -17.15 -29.41
C MET A 134 -3.35 -16.61 -30.62
N ARG A 135 -3.95 -16.58 -31.82
CA ARG A 135 -3.31 -16.01 -33.00
C ARG A 135 -3.06 -14.51 -32.80
N THR A 136 -4.06 -13.76 -32.35
CA THR A 136 -3.93 -12.31 -32.08
C THR A 136 -2.84 -12.05 -31.03
N LEU A 137 -2.77 -12.88 -29.97
CA LEU A 137 -1.74 -12.76 -28.94
C LEU A 137 -0.33 -12.98 -29.51
N PHE A 138 -0.12 -14.03 -30.33
CA PHE A 138 1.17 -14.29 -30.96
C PHE A 138 1.53 -13.27 -32.04
N ASP A 139 0.56 -12.81 -32.83
CA ASP A 139 0.81 -11.77 -33.85
C ASP A 139 1.32 -10.48 -33.19
N ARG A 140 0.73 -10.06 -32.05
CA ARG A 140 1.24 -8.93 -31.25
C ARG A 140 2.64 -9.16 -30.70
N TYR A 141 2.91 -10.39 -30.18
CA TYR A 141 4.23 -10.74 -29.65
C TYR A 141 5.32 -10.62 -30.73
N PHE A 142 5.10 -11.19 -31.92
CA PHE A 142 6.08 -11.14 -33.02
C PHE A 142 6.22 -9.75 -33.62
N ALA A 143 5.15 -8.96 -33.61
CA ALA A 143 5.16 -7.57 -34.12
C ALA A 143 5.66 -6.57 -33.05
N ALA A 144 6.04 -7.02 -31.84
CA ALA A 144 6.44 -6.18 -30.70
C ALA A 144 5.42 -5.04 -30.40
N GLN A 145 4.13 -5.34 -30.55
CA GLN A 145 3.05 -4.40 -30.24
C GLN A 145 2.73 -4.45 -28.73
N ALA A 146 2.36 -3.31 -28.16
CA ALA A 146 2.01 -3.23 -26.76
C ALA A 146 1.03 -4.35 -26.32
N PRO A 147 1.23 -4.94 -25.13
CA PRO A 147 2.18 -4.56 -24.09
C PRO A 147 3.63 -5.02 -24.38
N PHE A 148 3.87 -5.86 -25.40
CA PHE A 148 5.19 -6.38 -25.71
C PHE A 148 6.16 -5.28 -26.15
N ALA A 149 7.38 -5.30 -25.57
CA ALA A 149 8.46 -4.40 -25.91
C ALA A 149 9.32 -4.96 -27.07
N GLU A 150 10.02 -4.07 -27.80
CA GLU A 150 10.96 -4.47 -28.87
C GLU A 150 12.20 -5.20 -28.30
N ALA A 151 12.60 -4.87 -27.06
CA ALA A 151 13.74 -5.45 -26.38
C ALA A 151 13.40 -5.72 -24.91
N GLY A 152 14.03 -6.77 -24.32
CA GLY A 152 13.84 -7.13 -22.92
C GLY A 152 13.23 -8.52 -22.72
N GLU A 153 12.74 -8.78 -21.50
CA GLU A 153 12.19 -10.08 -21.11
C GLU A 153 10.72 -10.25 -21.55
N LYS A 154 10.46 -10.21 -22.83
CA LYS A 154 9.11 -10.34 -23.44
C LYS A 154 8.24 -11.49 -22.91
N LYS A 155 8.85 -12.52 -22.31
CA LYS A 155 8.11 -13.67 -21.76
C LYS A 155 7.24 -13.33 -20.57
N HIS A 156 7.61 -12.32 -19.81
CA HIS A 156 6.86 -11.90 -18.61
C HIS A 156 5.62 -11.09 -18.96
N GLU A 157 5.55 -10.54 -20.20
CA GLU A 157 4.45 -9.71 -20.67
C GLU A 157 3.25 -10.52 -21.24
N PHE A 158 3.38 -11.86 -21.39
CA PHE A 158 2.29 -12.69 -21.91
C PHE A 158 1.03 -12.70 -21.03
N PRO A 159 1.13 -12.81 -19.69
CA PRO A 159 -0.04 -12.72 -18.84
C PRO A 159 -0.74 -11.36 -18.96
N ASP A 160 0.02 -10.27 -19.01
CA ASP A 160 -0.51 -8.91 -19.16
C ASP A 160 -1.21 -8.73 -20.51
N ALA A 161 -0.57 -9.18 -21.59
CA ALA A 161 -1.18 -9.14 -22.91
C ALA A 161 -2.49 -9.93 -22.98
N ALA A 162 -2.53 -11.10 -22.35
CA ALA A 162 -3.72 -11.93 -22.30
C ALA A 162 -4.82 -11.29 -21.43
N ALA A 163 -4.46 -10.68 -20.29
CA ALA A 163 -5.39 -9.93 -19.44
C ALA A 163 -6.02 -8.76 -20.18
N LEU A 164 -5.20 -7.95 -20.84
CA LEU A 164 -5.64 -6.77 -21.57
C LEU A 164 -6.54 -7.11 -22.77
N LEU A 165 -6.19 -8.16 -23.53
CA LEU A 165 -7.04 -8.65 -24.62
C LEU A 165 -8.38 -9.22 -24.12
N ALA A 166 -8.40 -9.83 -22.94
CA ALA A 166 -9.67 -10.29 -22.35
C ALA A 166 -10.55 -9.12 -21.91
N LEU A 167 -9.97 -8.05 -21.38
CA LEU A 167 -10.69 -6.82 -21.03
C LEU A 167 -11.20 -6.10 -22.28
N GLU A 168 -10.40 -6.03 -23.36
CA GLU A 168 -10.82 -5.48 -24.64
C GLU A 168 -12.01 -6.25 -25.20
N HIS A 169 -11.92 -7.57 -25.25
CA HIS A 169 -13.00 -8.43 -25.73
C HIS A 169 -14.29 -8.24 -24.92
N TRP A 170 -14.18 -8.16 -23.58
CA TRP A 170 -15.32 -7.89 -22.73
C TRP A 170 -15.95 -6.52 -23.02
N ALA A 171 -15.13 -5.48 -23.20
CA ALA A 171 -15.57 -4.13 -23.52
C ALA A 171 -16.31 -4.05 -24.85
N ASP A 172 -15.83 -4.79 -25.86
CA ASP A 172 -16.47 -4.88 -27.17
C ASP A 172 -17.78 -5.67 -27.14
N GLU A 173 -17.80 -6.80 -26.42
CA GLU A 173 -19.00 -7.63 -26.23
C GLU A 173 -20.14 -6.86 -25.56
N HIS A 174 -19.80 -5.96 -24.60
CA HIS A 174 -20.80 -5.18 -23.86
C HIS A 174 -20.99 -3.76 -24.40
N GLU A 175 -20.32 -3.41 -25.50
CA GLU A 175 -20.38 -2.09 -26.15
C GLU A 175 -20.14 -0.91 -25.20
N THR A 176 -19.25 -1.09 -24.20
CA THR A 176 -18.97 -0.12 -23.13
C THR A 176 -17.49 0.09 -22.92
N ALA A 177 -17.09 1.12 -22.16
CA ALA A 177 -15.71 1.31 -21.77
C ALA A 177 -15.39 0.60 -20.45
N VAL A 178 -14.14 0.20 -20.28
CA VAL A 178 -13.56 -0.33 -19.03
C VAL A 178 -12.52 0.64 -18.49
N LEU A 179 -12.67 1.07 -17.24
CA LEU A 179 -11.64 1.83 -16.53
C LEU A 179 -10.58 0.86 -16.03
N VAL A 180 -9.40 0.94 -16.60
CA VAL A 180 -8.26 0.10 -16.26
C VAL A 180 -7.35 0.86 -15.30
N VAL A 181 -7.24 0.37 -14.07
CA VAL A 181 -6.39 0.97 -13.04
C VAL A 181 -5.11 0.17 -12.92
N SER A 182 -3.99 0.77 -13.34
CA SER A 182 -2.67 0.14 -13.32
C SER A 182 -1.58 1.19 -13.22
N THR A 183 -0.52 0.91 -12.48
CA THR A 183 0.71 1.73 -12.44
C THR A 183 1.73 1.31 -13.50
N ASP A 184 1.46 0.24 -14.24
CA ASP A 184 2.34 -0.29 -15.26
C ASP A 184 2.24 0.52 -16.57
N SER A 185 3.40 0.90 -17.11
CA SER A 185 3.53 1.63 -18.36
C SER A 185 3.12 0.81 -19.59
N ASP A 186 3.22 -0.51 -19.52
CA ASP A 186 2.87 -1.41 -20.61
C ASP A 186 1.36 -1.50 -20.78
N TRP A 187 0.64 -1.53 -19.65
CA TRP A 187 -0.82 -1.40 -19.62
C TRP A 187 -1.27 -0.04 -20.14
N GLN A 188 -0.58 1.06 -19.76
CA GLN A 188 -0.85 2.39 -20.28
C GLN A 188 -0.73 2.44 -21.81
N ARG A 189 0.38 1.91 -22.37
CA ARG A 189 0.63 1.89 -23.81
C ARG A 189 -0.41 1.09 -24.57
N PHE A 190 -0.83 -0.05 -24.03
CA PHE A 190 -1.89 -0.85 -24.63
C PHE A 190 -3.22 -0.08 -24.64
N CYS A 191 -3.66 0.45 -23.49
CA CYS A 191 -4.92 1.20 -23.39
C CYS A 191 -4.95 2.44 -24.31
N ALA A 192 -3.81 3.11 -24.52
CA ALA A 192 -3.72 4.26 -25.41
C ALA A 192 -4.10 3.94 -26.87
N ALA A 193 -3.91 2.69 -27.30
CA ALA A 193 -4.28 2.22 -28.65
C ALA A 193 -5.73 1.70 -28.76
N HIS A 194 -6.44 1.57 -27.63
CA HIS A 194 -7.76 0.95 -27.55
C HIS A 194 -8.82 1.94 -27.00
N PRO A 195 -9.81 2.34 -27.81
CA PRO A 195 -10.73 3.43 -27.44
C PRO A 195 -11.65 3.11 -26.28
N ARG A 196 -11.91 1.81 -25.99
CA ARG A 196 -12.79 1.35 -24.91
C ARG A 196 -12.04 1.02 -23.62
N LEU A 197 -10.71 1.01 -23.62
CA LEU A 197 -9.90 0.82 -22.41
C LEU A 197 -9.35 2.17 -21.95
N ILE A 198 -9.82 2.65 -20.82
CA ILE A 198 -9.45 3.96 -20.29
C ILE A 198 -8.51 3.75 -19.11
N TRP A 199 -7.26 4.11 -19.29
CA TRP A 199 -6.22 3.90 -18.28
C TRP A 199 -6.14 5.04 -17.26
N THR A 200 -5.89 4.69 -16.00
CA THR A 200 -5.50 5.61 -14.93
C THR A 200 -4.59 4.92 -13.93
N PRO A 201 -3.54 5.58 -13.39
CA PRO A 201 -2.72 5.01 -12.30
C PRO A 201 -3.32 5.27 -10.92
N ASN A 202 -4.34 6.10 -10.81
CA ASN A 202 -4.86 6.63 -9.57
C ASN A 202 -6.17 5.95 -9.16
N LEU A 203 -6.07 4.93 -8.27
CA LEU A 203 -7.25 4.22 -7.76
C LEU A 203 -8.16 5.15 -6.95
N SER A 204 -7.62 6.03 -6.09
CA SER A 204 -8.47 6.91 -5.29
C SER A 204 -9.27 7.88 -6.15
N GLY A 205 -8.59 8.49 -7.13
CA GLY A 205 -9.27 9.35 -8.09
C GLY A 205 -10.30 8.59 -8.94
N ALA A 206 -10.03 7.30 -9.30
CA ALA A 206 -11.01 6.46 -9.98
C ALA A 206 -12.26 6.24 -9.09
N LEU A 207 -12.07 5.93 -7.81
CA LEU A 207 -13.17 5.75 -6.85
C LEU A 207 -13.95 7.05 -6.64
N GLY A 208 -13.24 8.18 -6.49
CA GLY A 208 -13.83 9.51 -6.30
C GLY A 208 -14.68 10.00 -7.47
N ALA A 209 -14.33 9.61 -8.70
CA ALA A 209 -15.06 10.01 -9.90
C ALA A 209 -16.50 9.45 -9.96
N PHE A 210 -16.78 8.40 -9.20
CA PHE A 210 -18.12 7.81 -9.11
C PHE A 210 -18.98 8.40 -7.97
N GLN A 211 -18.44 9.36 -7.18
CA GLN A 211 -19.17 9.93 -6.05
C GLN A 211 -20.13 11.04 -6.50
N ASP A 212 -21.24 11.17 -5.79
CA ASP A 212 -22.23 12.20 -6.01
C ASP A 212 -21.86 13.56 -5.38
N GLU A 213 -22.64 14.60 -5.67
CA GLU A 213 -22.42 15.95 -5.14
C GLU A 213 -22.54 16.03 -3.60
N SER A 214 -23.35 15.14 -2.98
CA SER A 214 -23.54 15.13 -1.53
C SER A 214 -22.31 14.64 -0.80
N ALA A 215 -21.66 13.61 -1.34
CA ALA A 215 -20.40 13.12 -0.79
C ALA A 215 -19.28 14.15 -0.94
N GLN A 216 -19.20 14.83 -2.08
CA GLN A 216 -18.23 15.91 -2.30
C GLN A 216 -18.49 17.11 -1.39
N PHE A 217 -19.77 17.40 -1.06
CA PHE A 217 -20.09 18.42 -0.07
C PHE A 217 -19.59 18.04 1.33
N ALA A 218 -19.76 16.79 1.76
CA ALA A 218 -19.23 16.31 3.03
C ALA A 218 -17.70 16.42 3.11
N ALA A 219 -16.99 16.10 2.01
CA ALA A 219 -15.54 16.26 1.93
C ALA A 219 -15.11 17.73 2.07
N ARG A 220 -15.78 18.66 1.40
CA ARG A 220 -15.51 20.10 1.56
C ARG A 220 -15.75 20.60 2.98
N ARG A 221 -16.85 20.18 3.62
CA ARG A 221 -17.16 20.54 5.01
C ARG A 221 -16.11 19.99 5.99
N LEU A 222 -15.60 18.80 5.74
CA LEU A 222 -14.49 18.23 6.50
C LEU A 222 -13.23 19.10 6.35
N ALA A 223 -12.87 19.47 5.12
CA ALA A 223 -11.72 20.31 4.82
C ALA A 223 -11.81 21.65 5.55
N GLU A 224 -12.94 22.37 5.43
CA GLU A 224 -13.19 23.63 6.13
C GLU A 224 -12.99 23.47 7.65
N SER A 225 -13.56 22.41 8.25
CA SER A 225 -13.48 22.20 9.70
C SER A 225 -12.08 21.88 10.20
N VAL A 226 -11.26 21.21 9.39
CA VAL A 226 -9.85 20.96 9.72
C VAL A 226 -9.04 22.26 9.67
N VAL A 227 -9.23 23.08 8.63
CA VAL A 227 -8.52 24.37 8.48
C VAL A 227 -8.92 25.36 9.58
N ASP A 228 -10.22 25.50 9.83
CA ASP A 228 -10.75 26.47 10.79
C ASP A 228 -10.60 26.01 12.25
N GLY A 229 -10.11 24.78 12.47
CA GLY A 229 -9.96 24.18 13.80
C GLY A 229 -11.29 23.96 14.52
N THR A 230 -12.41 23.92 13.79
CA THR A 230 -13.75 23.74 14.37
C THR A 230 -14.08 22.28 14.72
N ALA A 231 -13.20 21.33 14.39
CA ALA A 231 -13.32 19.91 14.72
C ALA A 231 -12.15 19.42 15.61
N PRO A 232 -11.94 19.92 16.84
CA PRO A 232 -10.77 19.60 17.66
C PRO A 232 -10.71 18.11 18.02
N ALA A 233 -11.85 17.45 18.23
CA ALA A 233 -11.90 16.02 18.52
C ALA A 233 -11.37 15.17 17.34
N LEU A 234 -11.65 15.59 16.11
CA LEU A 234 -11.12 14.91 14.93
C LEU A 234 -9.60 15.15 14.81
N THR A 235 -9.13 16.36 15.03
CA THR A 235 -7.70 16.70 14.99
C THR A 235 -6.91 15.84 16.00
N GLU A 236 -7.42 15.72 17.22
CA GLU A 236 -6.79 14.87 18.23
C GLU A 236 -6.82 13.38 17.84
N ALA A 237 -7.94 12.90 17.31
CA ALA A 237 -8.06 11.52 16.84
C ALA A 237 -7.08 11.22 15.68
N LEU A 238 -6.89 12.16 14.76
CA LEU A 238 -5.89 12.05 13.69
C LEU A 238 -4.47 11.95 14.24
N LEU A 239 -4.12 12.78 15.24
CA LEU A 239 -2.79 12.70 15.88
C LEU A 239 -2.60 11.38 16.63
N VAL A 240 -3.60 10.86 17.32
CA VAL A 240 -3.54 9.57 18.01
C VAL A 240 -3.37 8.44 17.00
N ALA A 241 -4.16 8.42 15.94
CA ALA A 241 -4.05 7.42 14.88
C ALA A 241 -2.68 7.49 14.18
N GLY A 242 -2.18 8.70 13.91
CA GLY A 242 -0.87 8.94 13.33
C GLY A 242 0.28 8.43 14.19
N ARG A 243 0.22 8.63 15.52
CA ARG A 243 1.21 8.08 16.46
C ARG A 243 1.26 6.54 16.42
N ASN A 244 0.13 5.89 16.24
CA ASN A 244 0.05 4.45 16.10
C ASN A 244 0.51 3.96 14.72
N PHE A 245 0.40 4.80 13.70
CA PHE A 245 0.78 4.48 12.34
C PHE A 245 2.28 4.67 12.07
N VAL A 246 2.91 5.75 12.57
CA VAL A 246 4.31 6.09 12.30
C VAL A 246 5.29 4.93 12.53
N PRO A 247 5.17 4.09 13.58
CA PRO A 247 6.05 2.92 13.75
C PRO A 247 5.87 1.84 12.66
N GLN A 248 4.80 1.90 11.86
CA GLN A 248 4.48 0.94 10.80
C GLN A 248 4.94 1.42 9.42
N VAL A 249 5.42 2.67 9.31
CA VAL A 249 5.94 3.22 8.06
C VAL A 249 7.18 2.43 7.62
N THR A 250 7.18 2.03 6.35
CA THR A 250 8.34 1.34 5.76
C THR A 250 9.43 2.35 5.44
N LEU A 251 10.54 2.30 6.18
CA LEU A 251 11.72 3.11 5.87
C LEU A 251 12.68 2.32 4.96
N LEU A 252 12.93 2.87 3.78
CA LEU A 252 13.90 2.37 2.81
C LEU A 252 15.23 3.10 3.06
N VAL A 253 16.15 2.45 3.75
CA VAL A 253 17.43 3.04 4.17
C VAL A 253 18.51 2.64 3.21
N ASP A 254 19.13 3.65 2.58
CA ASP A 254 20.34 3.49 1.78
C ASP A 254 21.55 3.95 2.62
N ALA A 255 22.21 2.97 3.21
CA ALA A 255 23.39 3.17 4.05
C ALA A 255 24.35 2.01 3.84
N HIS A 256 25.65 2.31 3.73
CA HIS A 256 26.69 1.31 3.60
C HIS A 256 27.96 1.73 4.37
N SER A 257 28.79 0.75 4.71
CA SER A 257 30.14 0.97 5.21
C SER A 257 31.12 0.25 4.30
N SER A 258 32.26 0.89 4.00
CA SER A 258 33.32 0.28 3.19
C SER A 258 34.13 -0.75 3.97
N ALA A 259 34.10 -0.71 5.30
CA ALA A 259 34.96 -1.49 6.20
C ALA A 259 34.20 -2.55 7.01
N PHE A 260 32.91 -2.41 7.21
CA PHE A 260 32.12 -3.22 8.16
C PHE A 260 30.80 -3.68 7.59
N ASP A 261 30.31 -4.81 8.08
CA ASP A 261 28.92 -5.22 7.89
C ASP A 261 28.01 -4.30 8.71
N LEU A 262 26.95 -3.79 8.08
CA LEU A 262 26.05 -2.81 8.65
C LEU A 262 24.65 -3.39 8.83
N THR A 263 24.10 -3.22 10.03
CA THR A 263 22.67 -3.41 10.31
C THR A 263 22.10 -2.15 10.95
N TRP A 264 20.80 -1.95 10.86
CA TRP A 264 20.17 -0.78 11.45
C TRP A 264 18.84 -1.11 12.10
N SER A 265 18.45 -0.28 13.05
CA SER A 265 17.14 -0.24 13.67
C SER A 265 16.69 1.21 13.80
N HIS A 266 15.38 1.43 13.93
CA HIS A 266 14.88 2.78 14.12
C HIS A 266 13.76 2.83 15.14
N LEU A 267 13.56 4.02 15.69
CA LEU A 267 12.41 4.41 16.49
C LEU A 267 11.86 5.71 15.90
N ALA A 268 10.61 5.72 15.49
CA ALA A 268 9.96 6.88 14.89
C ALA A 268 8.83 7.40 15.79
N GLN A 269 8.75 8.71 15.94
CA GLN A 269 7.73 9.40 16.72
C GLN A 269 7.10 10.51 15.89
N LEU A 270 5.76 10.61 15.92
CA LEU A 270 5.02 11.68 15.31
C LEU A 270 5.08 12.92 16.20
N ASP A 271 5.49 14.05 15.62
CA ASP A 271 5.42 15.37 16.25
C ASP A 271 4.10 16.08 15.88
N ASP A 272 3.77 16.13 14.56
CA ASP A 272 2.56 16.80 14.07
C ASP A 272 2.16 16.28 12.68
N ILE A 273 0.99 16.71 12.19
CA ILE A 273 0.49 16.48 10.84
C ILE A 273 0.29 17.81 10.15
N ARG A 274 0.98 18.02 9.03
CA ARG A 274 0.81 19.20 8.19
C ARG A 274 -0.09 18.86 7.00
N TRP A 275 -1.10 19.68 6.78
CA TRP A 275 -2.02 19.53 5.65
C TRP A 275 -1.48 20.24 4.42
N SER A 276 -1.66 19.64 3.25
CA SER A 276 -1.30 20.25 1.96
C SER A 276 -2.34 21.34 1.64
N THR A 277 -1.87 22.54 1.37
CA THR A 277 -2.74 23.64 0.94
C THR A 277 -2.21 24.25 -0.35
N THR A 278 -3.05 24.34 -1.37
CA THR A 278 -2.78 25.08 -2.60
C THR A 278 -3.55 26.38 -2.58
N ASN A 279 -2.85 27.53 -2.54
CA ASN A 279 -3.45 28.87 -2.44
C ASN A 279 -4.39 29.08 -1.24
N GLY A 280 -4.13 28.38 -0.12
CA GLY A 280 -4.98 28.46 1.08
C GLY A 280 -6.28 27.66 1.00
N VAL A 281 -6.46 26.88 -0.06
CA VAL A 281 -7.55 25.93 -0.23
C VAL A 281 -6.98 24.52 -0.04
N LEU A 282 -7.67 23.70 0.74
CA LEU A 282 -7.36 22.28 0.86
C LEU A 282 -7.95 21.56 -0.36
N ASP A 283 -7.15 21.40 -1.42
CA ASP A 283 -7.55 20.72 -2.65
C ASP A 283 -7.51 19.17 -2.51
N ASP A 284 -6.99 18.68 -1.39
CA ASP A 284 -6.62 17.26 -1.19
C ASP A 284 -7.62 16.49 -0.34
N PHE A 285 -8.88 16.96 -0.25
CA PHE A 285 -9.99 16.27 0.42
C PHE A 285 -10.96 15.75 -0.63
N GLU A 286 -10.92 14.47 -0.90
CA GLU A 286 -11.69 13.82 -1.95
C GLU A 286 -12.62 12.76 -1.34
N ALA A 287 -13.94 12.85 -1.58
CA ALA A 287 -14.85 11.76 -1.25
C ALA A 287 -14.59 10.60 -2.21
N ILE A 288 -14.32 9.41 -1.67
CA ILE A 288 -13.96 8.21 -2.46
C ILE A 288 -14.94 7.05 -2.30
N ASP A 289 -15.85 7.13 -1.33
CA ASP A 289 -16.89 6.13 -1.10
C ASP A 289 -18.08 6.78 -0.39
N HIS A 290 -19.31 6.41 -0.79
CA HIS A 290 -20.53 6.84 -0.14
C HIS A 290 -21.50 5.67 -0.07
N ARG A 291 -21.67 5.09 1.11
CA ARG A 291 -22.55 3.94 1.37
C ARG A 291 -23.19 4.02 2.74
N ASP A 292 -24.43 3.55 2.84
CA ASP A 292 -25.15 3.38 4.11
C ASP A 292 -25.16 4.68 4.97
N GLY A 293 -25.28 5.86 4.32
CA GLY A 293 -25.27 7.15 5.00
C GLY A 293 -23.92 7.61 5.52
N LYS A 294 -22.83 6.94 5.12
CA LYS A 294 -21.46 7.29 5.46
C LYS A 294 -20.64 7.64 4.22
N VAL A 295 -19.80 8.66 4.37
CA VAL A 295 -18.85 9.07 3.35
C VAL A 295 -17.43 8.76 3.83
N VAL A 296 -16.59 8.27 2.95
CA VAL A 296 -15.16 8.14 3.19
C VAL A 296 -14.44 9.21 2.40
N VAL A 297 -13.73 10.05 3.13
CA VAL A 297 -12.92 11.14 2.57
C VAL A 297 -11.45 10.76 2.65
N ARG A 298 -10.77 10.83 1.52
CA ARG A 298 -9.32 10.74 1.44
C ARG A 298 -8.73 12.13 1.64
N ILE A 299 -7.74 12.22 2.52
CA ILE A 299 -7.00 13.44 2.83
C ILE A 299 -5.52 13.18 2.55
N GLU A 300 -4.84 14.13 1.92
CA GLU A 300 -3.38 14.13 1.82
C GLU A 300 -2.75 15.06 2.86
N GLY A 301 -1.64 14.60 3.43
CA GLY A 301 -0.90 15.35 4.42
C GLY A 301 0.56 14.91 4.51
N THR A 302 1.28 15.55 5.39
CA THR A 302 2.68 15.24 5.68
C THR A 302 2.84 15.01 7.17
N LEU A 303 3.32 13.84 7.55
CA LEU A 303 3.69 13.53 8.93
C LEU A 303 5.03 14.21 9.23
N LEU A 304 5.06 15.05 10.24
CA LEU A 304 6.29 15.61 10.79
C LEU A 304 6.78 14.65 11.87
N THR A 305 7.88 13.98 11.59
CA THR A 305 8.35 12.86 12.42
C THR A 305 9.78 13.05 12.86
N LYS A 306 10.05 12.66 14.10
CA LYS A 306 11.40 12.50 14.62
C LYS A 306 11.77 11.03 14.59
N VAL A 307 12.87 10.71 13.90
CA VAL A 307 13.36 9.34 13.75
C VAL A 307 14.74 9.22 14.37
N VAL A 308 14.87 8.29 15.30
CA VAL A 308 16.16 7.89 15.89
C VAL A 308 16.62 6.64 15.15
N MET A 309 17.69 6.76 14.37
CA MET A 309 18.33 5.66 13.65
C MET A 309 19.54 5.17 14.44
N THR A 310 19.62 3.87 14.67
CA THR A 310 20.81 3.24 15.27
C THR A 310 21.42 2.26 14.28
N PHE A 311 22.65 2.53 13.89
CA PHE A 311 23.46 1.70 13.02
C PHE A 311 24.42 0.88 13.86
N THR A 312 24.44 -0.44 13.63
CA THR A 312 25.33 -1.38 14.33
C THR A 312 26.32 -1.96 13.33
N PHE A 313 27.60 -1.82 13.63
CA PHE A 313 28.69 -2.25 12.79
C PHE A 313 29.33 -3.52 13.33
N SER A 314 29.63 -4.47 12.43
CA SER A 314 30.28 -5.72 12.78
C SER A 314 31.34 -6.09 11.75
N ALA A 315 32.40 -6.77 12.22
CA ALA A 315 33.47 -7.30 11.36
C ALA A 315 33.36 -8.82 11.31
N GLY A 316 33.52 -9.40 10.11
CA GLY A 316 33.63 -10.84 9.92
C GLY A 316 34.93 -11.38 10.51
N THR A 317 34.84 -12.51 11.23
CA THR A 317 36.05 -13.13 11.87
C THR A 317 36.89 -13.99 10.94
N GLY A 318 36.55 -14.06 9.63
CA GLY A 318 37.26 -14.86 8.62
C GLY A 318 37.10 -16.39 8.75
N THR A 319 36.50 -16.89 9.82
CA THR A 319 36.30 -18.32 10.05
C THR A 319 34.87 -18.57 10.56
N GLY A 320 33.91 -18.71 9.62
CA GLY A 320 32.51 -19.05 9.93
C GLY A 320 31.59 -17.83 10.19
N ASP A 321 30.31 -18.09 10.53
CA ASP A 321 29.25 -17.10 10.72
C ASP A 321 29.39 -16.20 11.97
N ALA A 322 30.56 -16.14 12.60
CA ALA A 322 30.80 -15.31 13.78
C ALA A 322 31.18 -13.89 13.37
N THR A 323 30.39 -12.90 13.78
CA THR A 323 30.70 -11.48 13.63
C THR A 323 31.07 -10.87 14.99
N LEU A 324 32.06 -9.97 15.00
CA LEU A 324 32.46 -9.20 16.18
C LEU A 324 31.80 -7.82 16.11
N PRO A 325 31.11 -7.35 17.16
CA PRO A 325 30.62 -5.98 17.21
C PRO A 325 31.80 -5.00 17.23
N VAL A 326 31.75 -3.98 16.38
CA VAL A 326 32.78 -2.95 16.24
C VAL A 326 32.34 -1.67 16.95
N GLY A 327 31.08 -1.32 16.88
CA GLY A 327 30.52 -0.12 17.47
C GLY A 327 29.14 0.21 16.90
N ASP A 328 28.54 1.25 17.46
CA ASP A 328 27.26 1.76 17.04
C ASP A 328 27.37 3.24 16.65
N ARG A 329 26.43 3.71 15.85
CA ARG A 329 26.20 5.14 15.59
C ARG A 329 24.72 5.45 15.66
N THR A 330 24.35 6.41 16.49
CA THR A 330 22.96 6.87 16.61
C THR A 330 22.82 8.25 16.00
N MET A 331 21.80 8.41 15.16
CA MET A 331 21.45 9.69 14.51
C MET A 331 19.98 10.01 14.77
N VAL A 332 19.69 11.30 15.04
CA VAL A 332 18.34 11.80 15.19
C VAL A 332 18.02 12.68 13.99
N LEU A 333 16.91 12.37 13.32
CA LEU A 333 16.48 13.03 12.09
C LEU A 333 15.07 13.57 12.26
N ASP A 334 14.85 14.79 11.79
CA ASP A 334 13.50 15.31 11.58
C ASP A 334 13.16 15.04 10.11
N ILE A 335 12.16 14.20 9.85
CA ILE A 335 11.76 13.82 8.50
C ILE A 335 10.28 14.12 8.25
N GLU A 336 10.00 14.45 7.00
CA GLU A 336 8.67 14.74 6.50
C GLU A 336 8.21 13.56 5.62
N ILE A 337 7.16 12.86 6.05
CA ILE A 337 6.67 11.68 5.36
C ILE A 337 5.31 12.01 4.75
N PRO A 338 5.19 12.11 3.41
CA PRO A 338 3.89 12.24 2.75
C PRO A 338 3.00 11.06 3.10
N CYS A 339 1.74 11.33 3.44
CA CYS A 339 0.77 10.30 3.78
C CYS A 339 -0.60 10.61 3.19
N ALA A 340 -1.40 9.56 3.02
CA ALA A 340 -2.82 9.67 2.73
C ALA A 340 -3.62 9.02 3.86
N ILE A 341 -4.73 9.64 4.24
CA ILE A 341 -5.57 9.24 5.36
C ILE A 341 -7.00 9.09 4.86
N LEU A 342 -7.68 8.03 5.27
CA LEU A 342 -9.11 7.85 5.05
C LEU A 342 -9.87 8.18 6.33
N VAL A 343 -10.79 9.11 6.24
CA VAL A 343 -11.70 9.45 7.34
C VAL A 343 -13.11 9.05 6.95
N THR A 344 -13.71 8.16 7.72
CA THR A 344 -15.11 7.77 7.57
C THR A 344 -15.99 8.65 8.45
N LEU A 345 -16.95 9.34 7.86
CA LEU A 345 -17.86 10.23 8.56
C LEU A 345 -19.31 10.03 8.12
N ASP A 346 -20.26 10.58 8.89
CA ASP A 346 -21.66 10.62 8.45
C ASP A 346 -21.82 11.52 7.23
N ALA A 347 -22.67 11.11 6.28
CA ALA A 347 -22.95 11.90 5.07
C ALA A 347 -23.65 13.22 5.39
N ASP A 348 -24.47 13.27 6.45
CA ASP A 348 -25.11 14.51 6.94
C ASP A 348 -24.13 15.28 7.84
N THR A 349 -23.43 16.22 7.24
CA THR A 349 -22.51 17.14 7.92
C THR A 349 -23.14 18.50 8.23
N SER A 350 -24.46 18.64 8.11
CA SER A 350 -25.17 19.95 8.22
C SER A 350 -25.06 20.60 9.60
N ARG A 351 -24.97 19.80 10.67
CA ARG A 351 -24.88 20.27 12.06
C ARG A 351 -23.51 20.10 12.67
N HIS A 352 -23.01 18.85 12.64
CA HIS A 352 -21.73 18.47 13.21
C HIS A 352 -21.07 17.43 12.33
N ILE A 353 -19.73 17.41 12.29
CA ILE A 353 -18.99 16.34 11.69
C ILE A 353 -18.89 15.21 12.73
N VAL A 354 -19.51 14.08 12.42
CA VAL A 354 -19.40 12.85 13.21
C VAL A 354 -18.52 11.89 12.43
N PHE A 355 -17.32 11.64 12.93
CA PHE A 355 -16.40 10.66 12.34
C PHE A 355 -16.48 9.33 13.07
N HIS A 356 -16.21 8.23 12.36
CA HIS A 356 -16.31 6.87 12.85
C HIS A 356 -14.99 6.13 12.82
N ASP A 357 -14.16 6.39 11.80
CA ASP A 357 -12.93 5.66 11.58
C ASP A 357 -11.88 6.55 10.90
N ILE A 358 -10.62 6.30 11.24
CA ILE A 358 -9.45 6.96 10.67
C ILE A 358 -8.43 5.88 10.32
N GLU A 359 -8.11 5.78 9.04
CA GLU A 359 -7.17 4.80 8.51
C GLU A 359 -6.06 5.50 7.73
N PHE A 360 -4.82 5.33 8.16
CA PHE A 360 -3.65 5.77 7.38
C PHE A 360 -3.35 4.75 6.30
N LEU A 361 -3.17 5.22 5.07
CA LEU A 361 -2.78 4.33 3.98
C LEU A 361 -1.30 3.97 4.09
N PRO A 362 -0.92 2.73 3.70
CA PRO A 362 0.46 2.30 3.70
C PRO A 362 1.35 3.25 2.91
N THR A 363 2.47 3.63 3.49
CA THR A 363 3.47 4.49 2.85
C THR A 363 4.87 3.99 3.10
N ALA A 364 5.79 4.32 2.20
CA ALA A 364 7.21 4.08 2.34
C ALA A 364 7.96 5.40 2.15
N HIS A 365 9.05 5.56 2.88
CA HIS A 365 9.91 6.75 2.80
C HIS A 365 11.38 6.34 2.68
N SER A 366 12.09 6.95 1.71
CA SER A 366 13.50 6.67 1.47
C SER A 366 14.40 7.64 2.23
N ILE A 367 15.39 7.11 2.93
CA ILE A 367 16.40 7.91 3.64
C ILE A 367 17.78 7.53 3.09
N LEU A 368 18.50 8.50 2.55
CA LEU A 368 19.83 8.33 1.97
C LEU A 368 20.88 8.78 2.97
N PHE A 369 21.68 7.86 3.46
CA PHE A 369 22.84 8.14 4.36
C PHE A 369 24.17 8.06 3.61
N GLY A 370 24.24 7.23 2.56
CA GLY A 370 25.48 6.94 1.87
C GLY A 370 26.47 6.14 2.75
N GLU A 371 27.74 6.53 2.74
CA GLU A 371 28.77 5.86 3.53
C GLU A 371 28.74 6.34 4.98
N ILE A 372 28.64 5.38 5.93
CA ILE A 372 28.61 5.66 7.38
C ILE A 372 29.64 4.79 8.10
N GLU A 373 30.25 5.39 9.13
CA GLU A 373 31.26 4.77 9.99
C GLU A 373 30.80 4.77 11.46
N PRO A 374 31.32 3.85 12.30
CA PRO A 374 31.07 3.85 13.74
C PRO A 374 31.44 5.17 14.40
N ASP A 375 30.76 5.52 15.46
CA ASP A 375 31.15 6.66 16.31
C ASP A 375 32.25 6.22 17.25
N TRP A 376 33.50 6.49 16.84
CA TRP A 376 34.71 6.12 17.58
C TRP A 376 34.89 6.93 18.87
N ASP A 377 34.26 8.09 19.01
CA ASP A 377 34.41 8.96 20.19
C ASP A 377 33.48 8.53 21.33
N ALA A 378 32.35 7.90 21.03
CA ALA A 378 31.46 7.37 22.07
C ALA A 378 32.08 6.30 22.97
N SER A 379 33.15 5.64 22.50
CA SER A 379 33.87 4.63 23.28
C SER A 379 34.92 5.19 24.21
N ARG A 380 35.23 6.48 24.15
CA ARG A 380 36.23 7.15 25.02
C ARG A 380 35.70 7.59 26.36
N ASP A 381 34.39 7.85 26.47
CA ASP A 381 33.77 8.30 27.73
C ASP A 381 33.56 7.20 28.77
N VAL A 382 33.76 5.92 28.43
CA VAL A 382 33.59 4.79 29.37
C VAL A 382 34.88 4.46 30.13
N ARG A 383 36.06 5.06 29.80
CA ARG A 383 37.34 4.78 30.47
C ARG A 383 37.77 5.80 31.53
N GLY A 384 36.87 6.61 32.02
CA GLY A 384 37.14 7.68 32.99
C GLY A 384 36.81 7.36 34.45
N TRP A 385 36.75 6.10 34.87
CA TRP A 385 36.52 5.74 36.27
C TRP A 385 37.28 4.50 36.66
N HIS A 386 38.58 4.63 36.95
CA HIS A 386 39.28 3.83 37.95
C HIS A 386 40.71 4.42 38.12
N ASP A 387 40.85 5.29 39.08
CA ASP A 387 42.08 5.42 39.80
C ASP A 387 41.77 5.34 41.30
N PRO A 388 42.06 4.23 41.96
CA PRO A 388 42.06 4.20 43.42
C PRO A 388 43.47 4.58 43.89
N MET A 389 43.65 5.81 44.31
CA MET A 389 44.81 6.18 45.07
C MET A 389 44.50 6.13 46.57
N VAL A 390 45.19 5.19 47.23
CA VAL A 390 45.67 5.12 48.59
C VAL A 390 44.61 5.13 49.70
#